data_7b81571d978af1ba46ce6f1cde69a797
#
_entry.id   7b81571d978af1ba46ce6f1cde69a797
#
_cell.length_a   1.000
_cell.length_b   1.000
_cell.length_c   1.000
_cell.angle_alpha   90.00
_cell.angle_beta   90.00
_cell.angle_gamma   90.00
#
_symmetry.space_group_name_H-M   'P 1'
#
loop_
_entity.id
_entity.type
_entity.pdbx_description
1 polymer ?
#
loop_
_entity_poly.entity_id
_entity_poly.type
_entity_poly.pdbx_seq_one_letter_code
_entity_poly.pdbx_strand_id
1 'polypeptide(L)'
;MFGTKLFIGVVASAVAVSPAVASMTVCDSRMTFAIWATMHNDKAVIREDFSTVIPGVTANSLTGKIGLEAAWTASAIGGLDSYDNALHTLQAGRSISVAFASGQVYGIGADYFFKNGSGQSVGGYVTLALSDGTQWVRTVTGSDTFAGFWSNDAAITRLTISPIGPGATSNFLGMDNMDIGFAPVPAPGAVSLLAAACLVASRRRRG
;
A
#
# COMPACT_ATOMS: atom_id res chain seq x y z
N MET A 1 56.26 44.55 4.33
CA MET A 1 55.65 43.62 5.27
C MET A 1 54.28 43.13 4.68
N PHE A 2 54.35 42.07 3.89
CA PHE A 2 53.11 41.53 3.18
C PHE A 2 52.57 40.38 3.97
N GLY A 3 51.35 40.53 4.50
CA GLY A 3 50.67 39.49 5.23
C GLY A 3 49.88 38.60 4.27
N THR A 4 50.27 37.33 4.14
CA THR A 4 49.60 36.31 3.35
C THR A 4 48.38 35.80 4.15
N LYS A 5 47.15 36.05 3.66
CA LYS A 5 45.93 35.49 4.22
C LYS A 5 45.73 34.09 3.66
N LEU A 6 45.80 33.08 4.52
CA LEU A 6 45.48 31.67 4.21
C LEU A 6 43.96 31.48 4.20
N PHE A 7 43.39 31.21 3.03
CA PHE A 7 41.97 30.79 2.90
C PHE A 7 41.88 29.27 3.08
N ILE A 8 41.32 28.81 4.19
CA ILE A 8 40.97 27.41 4.39
C ILE A 8 39.57 27.20 3.80
N GLY A 9 39.52 26.61 2.61
CA GLY A 9 38.30 26.21 1.98
C GLY A 9 37.76 24.90 2.64
N VAL A 10 36.63 24.98 3.31
CA VAL A 10 35.91 23.79 3.80
C VAL A 10 35.18 23.16 2.62
N VAL A 11 35.65 22.02 2.13
CA VAL A 11 34.97 21.22 1.13
C VAL A 11 33.89 20.39 1.87
N ALA A 12 32.64 20.84 1.77
CA ALA A 12 31.49 20.04 2.23
C ALA A 12 31.28 18.90 1.24
N SER A 13 31.67 17.68 1.61
CA SER A 13 31.34 16.48 0.85
C SER A 13 29.86 16.16 1.06
N ALA A 14 29.04 16.41 0.04
CA ALA A 14 27.65 15.94 0.02
C ALA A 14 27.66 14.41 -0.14
N VAL A 15 27.36 13.70 0.94
CA VAL A 15 27.08 12.28 0.89
C VAL A 15 25.73 12.11 0.21
N ALA A 16 25.72 11.63 -1.03
CA ALA A 16 24.51 11.22 -1.70
C ALA A 16 23.96 9.97 -0.98
N VAL A 17 22.94 10.17 -0.14
CA VAL A 17 22.20 9.07 0.44
C VAL A 17 21.31 8.53 -0.68
N SER A 18 21.68 7.37 -1.24
CA SER A 18 20.78 6.63 -2.12
C SER A 18 19.53 6.28 -1.34
N PRO A 19 18.31 6.54 -1.85
CA PRO A 19 17.10 6.09 -1.19
C PRO A 19 17.19 4.58 -1.05
N ALA A 20 17.10 4.08 0.18
CA ALA A 20 16.97 2.65 0.43
C ALA A 20 15.67 2.20 -0.23
N VAL A 21 15.77 1.30 -1.21
CA VAL A 21 14.58 0.66 -1.78
C VAL A 21 13.96 -0.17 -0.66
N ALA A 22 12.70 0.11 -0.34
CA ALA A 22 11.99 -0.62 0.71
C ALA A 22 12.00 -2.11 0.38
N SER A 23 12.30 -2.94 1.38
CA SER A 23 12.24 -4.40 1.22
C SER A 23 10.78 -4.82 1.18
N MET A 24 10.32 -5.22 -0.01
CA MET A 24 8.95 -5.67 -0.26
C MET A 24 8.89 -7.18 -0.40
N THR A 25 7.92 -7.78 0.26
CA THR A 25 7.57 -9.18 0.10
C THR A 25 6.27 -9.31 -0.68
N VAL A 26 6.27 -10.18 -1.68
CA VAL A 26 5.10 -10.54 -2.47
C VAL A 26 4.36 -11.69 -1.79
N CYS A 27 3.04 -11.56 -1.63
CA CYS A 27 2.17 -12.56 -1.04
C CYS A 27 1.18 -13.07 -2.10
N ASP A 28 1.32 -14.32 -2.50
CA ASP A 28 0.49 -14.97 -3.51
C ASP A 28 -0.77 -15.65 -2.93
N SER A 29 -0.91 -15.64 -1.62
CA SER A 29 -2.05 -16.18 -0.90
C SER A 29 -2.33 -15.37 0.37
N ARG A 30 -3.59 -15.41 0.84
CA ARG A 30 -3.98 -14.82 2.13
C ARG A 30 -3.23 -15.42 3.30
N MET A 31 -2.92 -16.73 3.22
CA MET A 31 -2.16 -17.40 4.25
C MET A 31 -0.75 -16.83 4.37
N THR A 32 -0.05 -16.66 3.24
CA THR A 32 1.28 -16.02 3.21
C THR A 32 1.22 -14.61 3.75
N PHE A 33 0.20 -13.83 3.37
CA PHE A 33 0.00 -12.47 3.84
C PHE A 33 -0.21 -12.42 5.37
N ALA A 34 -1.05 -13.32 5.93
CA ALA A 34 -1.29 -13.41 7.37
C ALA A 34 -0.04 -13.85 8.15
N ILE A 35 0.77 -14.76 7.60
CA ILE A 35 2.05 -15.16 8.20
C ILE A 35 2.99 -13.97 8.31
N TRP A 36 3.14 -13.18 7.24
CA TRP A 36 3.97 -11.97 7.27
C TRP A 36 3.47 -10.94 8.28
N ALA A 37 2.14 -10.75 8.38
CA ALA A 37 1.55 -9.90 9.41
C ALA A 37 1.95 -10.34 10.83
N THR A 38 1.89 -11.64 11.10
CA THR A 38 2.24 -12.21 12.41
C THR A 38 3.74 -12.10 12.71
N MET A 39 4.60 -12.34 11.71
CA MET A 39 6.06 -12.28 11.86
C MET A 39 6.57 -10.86 12.18
N HIS A 40 5.81 -9.83 11.82
CA HIS A 40 6.17 -8.43 12.05
C HIS A 40 5.54 -7.82 13.31
N ASN A 41 5.31 -8.63 14.36
CA ASN A 41 4.85 -8.25 15.70
C ASN A 41 3.43 -7.66 15.75
N ASP A 42 2.45 -8.54 15.85
CA ASP A 42 1.05 -8.25 16.24
C ASP A 42 0.35 -7.13 15.43
N LYS A 43 0.69 -7.02 14.17
CA LYS A 43 0.03 -6.06 13.29
C LYS A 43 -1.37 -6.58 12.98
N ALA A 44 -2.36 -5.78 13.30
CA ALA A 44 -3.73 -6.10 12.90
C ALA A 44 -3.82 -6.14 11.38
N VAL A 45 -4.32 -7.24 10.84
CA VAL A 45 -4.82 -7.29 9.47
C VAL A 45 -6.32 -7.06 9.55
N ILE A 46 -6.79 -6.02 8.91
CA ILE A 46 -8.21 -5.70 8.84
C ILE A 46 -8.66 -5.88 7.40
N ARG A 47 -9.79 -6.54 7.23
CA ARG A 47 -10.41 -6.76 5.92
C ARG A 47 -11.44 -5.70 5.64
N GLU A 48 -11.36 -5.12 4.46
CA GLU A 48 -12.41 -4.32 3.83
C GLU A 48 -13.11 -5.20 2.79
N ASP A 49 -14.37 -5.51 3.03
CA ASP A 49 -15.23 -6.30 2.16
C ASP A 49 -16.16 -5.43 1.29
N PHE A 50 -15.93 -4.12 1.31
CA PHE A 50 -16.70 -3.11 0.60
C PHE A 50 -18.21 -3.09 0.88
N SER A 51 -18.68 -3.85 1.89
CA SER A 51 -20.10 -3.89 2.27
C SER A 51 -20.65 -2.57 2.80
N THR A 52 -19.74 -1.71 3.29
CA THR A 52 -20.08 -0.35 3.75
C THR A 52 -20.15 0.67 2.63
N VAL A 53 -19.64 0.35 1.45
CA VAL A 53 -19.78 1.18 0.26
C VAL A 53 -21.17 0.96 -0.30
N ILE A 54 -21.95 2.04 -0.49
CA ILE A 54 -23.35 1.96 -0.94
C ILE A 54 -23.40 1.23 -2.30
N PRO A 55 -24.11 0.08 -2.41
CA PRO A 55 -24.17 -0.66 -3.66
C PRO A 55 -24.78 0.16 -4.79
N GLY A 56 -24.25 0.02 -6.01
CA GLY A 56 -24.73 0.70 -7.21
C GLY A 56 -24.36 2.18 -7.29
N VAL A 57 -23.48 2.67 -6.41
CA VAL A 57 -22.91 4.01 -6.55
C VAL A 57 -21.82 3.98 -7.60
N THR A 58 -22.04 4.73 -8.67
CA THR A 58 -21.05 4.97 -9.70
C THR A 58 -20.36 6.31 -9.45
N ALA A 59 -19.05 6.30 -9.29
CA ALA A 59 -18.27 7.51 -9.05
C ALA A 59 -16.85 7.39 -9.62
N ASN A 60 -16.20 8.51 -9.90
CA ASN A 60 -14.79 8.50 -10.29
C ASN A 60 -13.87 8.08 -9.15
N SER A 61 -14.34 8.23 -7.90
CA SER A 61 -13.66 7.76 -6.70
C SER A 61 -14.65 7.37 -5.63
N LEU A 62 -14.32 6.31 -4.90
CA LEU A 62 -15.04 5.82 -3.73
C LEU A 62 -14.09 5.87 -2.53
N THR A 63 -14.62 6.22 -1.37
CA THR A 63 -13.85 6.30 -0.13
C THR A 63 -14.47 5.40 0.93
N GLY A 64 -13.63 4.79 1.73
CA GLY A 64 -14.04 4.03 2.89
C GLY A 64 -13.09 4.23 4.06
N LYS A 65 -13.47 3.65 5.20
CA LYS A 65 -12.67 3.65 6.42
C LYS A 65 -12.54 2.23 6.92
N ILE A 66 -11.34 1.88 7.31
CA ILE A 66 -11.05 0.59 7.95
C ILE A 66 -10.70 0.88 9.41
N GLY A 67 -11.61 0.52 10.30
CA GLY A 67 -11.49 0.82 11.71
C GLY A 67 -11.38 2.32 11.97
N LEU A 68 -10.59 2.69 12.99
CA LEU A 68 -10.30 4.08 13.32
C LEU A 68 -9.00 4.59 12.67
N GLU A 69 -8.24 3.73 12.00
CA GLU A 69 -6.82 3.95 11.72
C GLU A 69 -6.51 4.29 10.26
N ALA A 70 -7.32 3.86 9.30
CA ALA A 70 -7.06 4.15 7.90
C ALA A 70 -8.31 4.53 7.12
N ALA A 71 -8.19 5.62 6.38
CA ALA A 71 -9.09 5.95 5.29
C ALA A 71 -8.43 5.54 3.97
N TRP A 72 -9.20 4.93 3.08
CA TRP A 72 -8.78 4.61 1.74
C TRP A 72 -9.63 5.36 0.71
N THR A 73 -9.04 5.59 -0.45
CA THR A 73 -9.72 6.14 -1.62
C THR A 73 -9.37 5.30 -2.82
N ALA A 74 -10.35 4.63 -3.40
CA ALA A 74 -10.22 3.94 -4.67
C ALA A 74 -10.70 4.86 -5.80
N SER A 75 -9.99 4.84 -6.93
CA SER A 75 -10.34 5.63 -8.12
C SER A 75 -10.02 4.87 -9.39
N ALA A 76 -10.79 5.15 -10.45
CA ALA A 76 -10.52 4.69 -11.81
C ALA A 76 -10.91 5.76 -12.83
N ILE A 77 -10.14 5.86 -13.93
CA ILE A 77 -10.53 6.68 -15.07
C ILE A 77 -11.75 6.04 -15.71
N GLY A 78 -12.83 6.82 -15.83
CA GLY A 78 -14.11 6.35 -16.34
C GLY A 78 -15.05 5.82 -15.27
N GLY A 79 -14.61 5.84 -14.00
CA GLY A 79 -15.42 5.54 -12.82
C GLY A 79 -15.28 4.12 -12.30
N LEU A 80 -15.73 3.99 -11.06
CA LEU A 80 -15.90 2.74 -10.31
C LEU A 80 -17.37 2.51 -10.02
N ASP A 81 -17.74 1.26 -9.93
CA ASP A 81 -19.01 0.79 -9.39
C ASP A 81 -18.75 -0.09 -8.18
N SER A 82 -19.61 0.00 -7.18
CA SER A 82 -19.66 -0.92 -6.05
C SER A 82 -20.86 -1.83 -6.22
N TYR A 83 -20.63 -3.07 -6.55
CA TYR A 83 -21.66 -4.09 -6.73
C TYR A 83 -21.19 -5.41 -6.14
N ASP A 84 -22.09 -6.12 -5.45
CA ASP A 84 -21.83 -7.45 -4.87
C ASP A 84 -20.63 -7.46 -3.89
N ASN A 85 -20.51 -6.41 -3.08
CA ASN A 85 -19.42 -6.18 -2.12
C ASN A 85 -18.03 -6.10 -2.77
N ALA A 86 -17.95 -5.72 -4.03
CA ALA A 86 -16.71 -5.58 -4.75
C ALA A 86 -16.63 -4.23 -5.49
N LEU A 87 -15.43 -3.76 -5.76
CA LEU A 87 -15.18 -2.62 -6.62
C LEU A 87 -14.94 -3.09 -8.05
N HIS A 88 -15.62 -2.46 -9.01
CA HIS A 88 -15.47 -2.75 -10.43
C HIS A 88 -15.16 -1.48 -11.21
N THR A 89 -14.34 -1.59 -12.26
CA THR A 89 -14.20 -0.50 -13.22
C THR A 89 -15.46 -0.43 -14.12
N LEU A 90 -15.97 0.79 -14.34
CA LEU A 90 -17.12 1.02 -15.25
C LEU A 90 -16.75 0.91 -16.73
N GLN A 91 -15.48 0.97 -17.04
CA GLN A 91 -14.96 0.85 -18.39
C GLN A 91 -13.93 -0.27 -18.46
N ALA A 92 -14.01 -1.06 -19.52
CA ALA A 92 -13.03 -2.10 -19.78
C ALA A 92 -11.62 -1.53 -19.96
N GLY A 93 -10.62 -2.27 -19.54
CA GLY A 93 -9.22 -1.91 -19.69
C GLY A 93 -8.74 -0.81 -18.76
N ARG A 94 -9.52 -0.42 -17.76
CA ARG A 94 -9.12 0.63 -16.80
C ARG A 94 -8.48 0.04 -15.57
N SER A 95 -7.55 0.82 -15.03
CA SER A 95 -6.85 0.50 -13.78
C SER A 95 -7.65 1.00 -12.58
N ILE A 96 -7.54 0.29 -11.46
CA ILE A 96 -8.00 0.75 -10.15
C ILE A 96 -6.77 1.25 -9.39
N SER A 97 -6.86 2.44 -8.78
CA SER A 97 -5.84 2.97 -7.88
C SER A 97 -6.44 3.13 -6.49
N VAL A 98 -5.81 2.52 -5.48
CA VAL A 98 -6.19 2.65 -4.07
C VAL A 98 -5.12 3.44 -3.36
N ALA A 99 -5.50 4.57 -2.76
CA ALA A 99 -4.62 5.42 -1.97
C ALA A 99 -5.03 5.39 -0.50
N PHE A 100 -4.06 5.50 0.40
CA PHE A 100 -4.24 5.53 1.84
C PHE A 100 -3.86 6.89 2.40
N ALA A 101 -4.73 7.46 3.25
CA ALA A 101 -4.50 8.77 3.85
C ALA A 101 -3.52 8.73 5.03
N SER A 102 -3.31 7.56 5.65
CA SER A 102 -2.39 7.38 6.78
C SER A 102 -1.11 6.69 6.35
N GLY A 103 0.05 7.15 6.84
CA GLY A 103 1.35 6.51 6.63
C GLY A 103 1.57 5.24 7.48
N GLN A 104 0.51 4.49 7.82
CA GLN A 104 0.58 3.33 8.73
C GLN A 104 0.27 1.99 8.04
N VAL A 105 0.00 2.01 6.74
CA VAL A 105 -0.25 0.78 5.96
C VAL A 105 1.07 0.17 5.54
N TYR A 106 1.34 -1.05 5.96
CA TYR A 106 2.55 -1.81 5.62
C TYR A 106 2.25 -3.07 4.83
N GLY A 107 1.02 -3.54 4.85
CA GLY A 107 0.55 -4.64 4.04
C GLY A 107 -0.71 -4.27 3.27
N ILE A 108 -0.79 -4.69 2.01
CA ILE A 108 -2.00 -4.60 1.20
C ILE A 108 -2.12 -5.81 0.31
N GLY A 109 -3.28 -6.45 0.32
CA GLY A 109 -3.64 -7.53 -0.58
C GLY A 109 -5.13 -7.55 -0.84
N ALA A 110 -5.55 -8.13 -1.95
CA ALA A 110 -6.96 -8.27 -2.29
C ALA A 110 -7.19 -9.47 -3.21
N ASP A 111 -8.44 -9.84 -3.39
CA ASP A 111 -8.85 -10.73 -4.48
C ASP A 111 -9.09 -9.89 -5.74
N TYR A 112 -8.48 -10.32 -6.84
CA TYR A 112 -8.63 -9.70 -8.14
C TYR A 112 -9.35 -10.63 -9.09
N PHE A 113 -10.20 -10.09 -9.93
CA PHE A 113 -10.93 -10.83 -10.94
C PHE A 113 -11.24 -9.96 -12.15
N PHE A 114 -11.61 -10.62 -13.23
CA PHE A 114 -12.11 -9.96 -14.44
C PHE A 114 -13.51 -10.43 -14.77
N LYS A 115 -14.32 -9.52 -15.30
CA LYS A 115 -15.60 -9.82 -15.94
C LYS A 115 -15.57 -9.33 -17.40
N ASN A 116 -16.15 -10.12 -18.29
CA ASN A 116 -16.39 -9.68 -19.66
C ASN A 116 -17.63 -8.78 -19.74
N GLY A 117 -17.95 -8.27 -20.93
CA GLY A 117 -19.14 -7.43 -21.15
C GLY A 117 -20.49 -8.12 -20.87
N SER A 118 -20.52 -9.45 -20.71
CA SER A 118 -21.70 -10.23 -20.31
C SER A 118 -21.73 -10.53 -18.82
N GLY A 119 -20.80 -9.98 -18.02
CA GLY A 119 -20.70 -10.21 -16.59
C GLY A 119 -20.11 -11.55 -16.16
N GLN A 120 -19.61 -12.35 -17.10
CA GLN A 120 -19.01 -13.65 -16.82
C GLN A 120 -17.56 -13.46 -16.35
N SER A 121 -17.14 -14.25 -15.33
CA SER A 121 -15.74 -14.27 -14.90
C SER A 121 -14.84 -14.84 -15.99
N VAL A 122 -13.73 -14.16 -16.26
CA VAL A 122 -12.73 -14.53 -17.28
C VAL A 122 -11.33 -14.43 -16.68
N GLY A 123 -10.40 -15.19 -17.25
CA GLY A 123 -8.99 -15.11 -16.89
C GLY A 123 -8.31 -13.89 -17.50
N GLY A 124 -7.17 -13.49 -16.92
CA GLY A 124 -6.37 -12.39 -17.42
C GLY A 124 -5.09 -12.20 -16.62
N TYR A 125 -4.44 -11.07 -16.83
CA TYR A 125 -3.23 -10.69 -16.11
C TYR A 125 -3.40 -9.27 -15.55
N VAL A 126 -2.91 -9.05 -14.33
CA VAL A 126 -2.81 -7.73 -13.72
C VAL A 126 -1.35 -7.41 -13.39
N THR A 127 -0.98 -6.15 -13.57
CA THR A 127 0.19 -5.59 -12.92
C THR A 127 -0.27 -4.89 -11.66
N LEU A 128 0.32 -5.26 -10.53
CA LEU A 128 0.19 -4.58 -9.25
C LEU A 128 1.40 -3.69 -9.08
N ALA A 129 1.20 -2.38 -8.89
CA ALA A 129 2.28 -1.41 -8.74
C ALA A 129 2.08 -0.59 -7.47
N LEU A 130 3.11 -0.47 -6.65
CA LEU A 130 3.14 0.38 -5.46
C LEU A 130 3.71 1.76 -5.77
N SER A 131 3.49 2.71 -4.87
CA SER A 131 3.98 4.09 -4.99
C SER A 131 5.50 4.24 -4.98
N ASP A 132 6.23 3.26 -4.48
CA ASP A 132 7.70 3.22 -4.48
C ASP A 132 8.31 2.68 -5.78
N GLY A 133 7.47 2.26 -6.74
CA GLY A 133 7.88 1.68 -8.01
C GLY A 133 7.97 0.16 -8.02
N THR A 134 7.75 -0.51 -6.89
CA THR A 134 7.67 -1.98 -6.84
C THR A 134 6.51 -2.46 -7.71
N GLN A 135 6.75 -3.46 -8.55
CA GLN A 135 5.74 -4.02 -9.46
C GLN A 135 5.77 -5.55 -9.44
N TRP A 136 4.59 -6.12 -9.61
CA TRP A 136 4.42 -7.56 -9.75
C TRP A 136 3.29 -7.88 -10.72
N VAL A 137 3.52 -8.86 -11.58
CA VAL A 137 2.52 -9.37 -12.53
C VAL A 137 1.88 -10.62 -11.95
N ARG A 138 0.56 -10.65 -11.90
CA ARG A 138 -0.22 -11.80 -11.42
C ARG A 138 -1.18 -12.30 -12.50
N THR A 139 -1.24 -13.62 -12.64
CA THR A 139 -2.29 -14.27 -13.44
C THR A 139 -3.56 -14.37 -12.61
N VAL A 140 -4.67 -13.92 -13.16
CA VAL A 140 -6.02 -14.06 -12.61
C VAL A 140 -6.73 -15.18 -13.38
N THR A 141 -7.23 -16.18 -12.67
CA THR A 141 -7.72 -17.43 -13.27
C THR A 141 -9.23 -17.51 -13.43
N GLY A 142 -9.93 -16.40 -13.51
CA GLY A 142 -11.38 -16.35 -13.73
C GLY A 142 -12.22 -16.38 -12.45
N SER A 143 -11.71 -16.92 -11.35
CA SER A 143 -12.22 -16.76 -9.98
C SER A 143 -11.32 -15.82 -9.21
N ASP A 144 -11.74 -15.38 -8.05
CA ASP A 144 -10.99 -14.49 -7.19
C ASP A 144 -9.57 -15.00 -6.94
N THR A 145 -8.60 -14.21 -7.31
CA THR A 145 -7.18 -14.55 -7.19
C THR A 145 -6.52 -13.58 -6.22
N PHE A 146 -6.11 -14.06 -5.06
CA PHE A 146 -5.41 -13.24 -4.09
C PHE A 146 -4.01 -12.86 -4.57
N ALA A 147 -3.66 -11.59 -4.37
CA ALA A 147 -2.31 -11.10 -4.48
C ALA A 147 -2.10 -9.90 -3.54
N GLY A 148 -0.90 -9.77 -2.98
CA GLY A 148 -0.60 -8.67 -2.07
C GLY A 148 0.88 -8.43 -1.88
N PHE A 149 1.17 -7.35 -1.15
CA PHE A 149 2.51 -6.93 -0.76
C PHE A 149 2.59 -6.73 0.75
N TRP A 150 3.75 -6.99 1.28
CA TRP A 150 4.12 -6.63 2.63
C TRP A 150 5.44 -5.84 2.61
N SER A 151 5.43 -4.63 3.18
CA SER A 151 6.60 -3.79 3.33
C SER A 151 7.22 -3.96 4.71
N ASN A 152 8.55 -4.09 4.77
CA ASN A 152 9.28 -4.17 6.02
C ASN A 152 9.67 -2.79 6.57
N ASP A 153 9.91 -1.83 5.68
CA ASP A 153 10.65 -0.60 6.02
C ASP A 153 9.85 0.69 5.78
N ALA A 154 8.91 0.69 4.84
CA ALA A 154 8.21 1.90 4.43
C ALA A 154 6.71 1.68 4.32
N ALA A 155 5.93 2.71 4.67
CA ALA A 155 4.49 2.68 4.52
C ALA A 155 4.07 2.67 3.04
N ILE A 156 3.09 1.84 2.72
CA ILE A 156 2.44 1.80 1.42
C ILE A 156 1.42 2.92 1.37
N THR A 157 1.60 3.85 0.44
CA THR A 157 0.68 4.99 0.27
C THR A 157 -0.30 4.79 -0.87
N ARG A 158 0.04 3.91 -1.83
CA ARG A 158 -0.83 3.62 -2.98
C ARG A 158 -0.52 2.26 -3.57
N LEU A 159 -1.60 1.59 -4.00
CA LEU A 159 -1.56 0.42 -4.88
C LEU A 159 -2.30 0.76 -6.17
N THR A 160 -1.70 0.50 -7.32
CA THR A 160 -2.35 0.59 -8.64
C THR A 160 -2.42 -0.79 -9.25
N ILE A 161 -3.62 -1.20 -9.69
CA ILE A 161 -3.92 -2.47 -10.33
C ILE A 161 -4.24 -2.17 -11.78
N SER A 162 -3.46 -2.70 -12.71
CA SER A 162 -3.63 -2.44 -14.15
C SER A 162 -3.81 -3.75 -14.92
N PRO A 163 -4.87 -3.89 -15.72
CA PRO A 163 -5.01 -5.03 -16.61
C PRO A 163 -3.94 -4.97 -17.70
N ILE A 164 -3.35 -6.13 -18.02
CA ILE A 164 -2.34 -6.25 -19.09
C ILE A 164 -2.59 -7.50 -19.94
N GLY A 165 -1.94 -7.55 -21.10
CA GLY A 165 -1.96 -8.71 -21.99
C GLY A 165 -3.27 -8.90 -22.77
N PRO A 166 -3.52 -10.11 -23.28
CA PRO A 166 -4.72 -10.43 -24.04
C PRO A 166 -6.00 -10.19 -23.23
N GLY A 167 -6.99 -9.52 -23.82
CA GLY A 167 -8.27 -9.19 -23.15
C GLY A 167 -8.19 -7.99 -22.20
N ALA A 168 -7.03 -7.40 -21.96
CA ALA A 168 -6.88 -6.27 -21.06
C ALA A 168 -7.80 -5.09 -21.39
N THR A 169 -8.04 -4.81 -22.67
CA THR A 169 -8.87 -3.69 -23.14
C THR A 169 -10.36 -3.99 -23.21
N SER A 170 -10.76 -5.25 -23.10
CA SER A 170 -12.15 -5.71 -23.25
C SER A 170 -12.80 -6.19 -21.95
N ASN A 171 -11.99 -6.40 -20.90
CA ASN A 171 -12.45 -6.92 -19.62
C ASN A 171 -12.52 -5.82 -18.57
N PHE A 172 -13.48 -5.94 -17.69
CA PHE A 172 -13.68 -5.08 -16.52
C PHE A 172 -12.90 -5.67 -15.34
N LEU A 173 -12.02 -4.87 -14.78
CA LEU A 173 -11.25 -5.25 -13.59
C LEU A 173 -12.12 -5.10 -12.34
N GLY A 174 -12.09 -6.10 -11.47
CA GLY A 174 -12.71 -6.06 -10.14
C GLY A 174 -11.70 -6.37 -9.04
N MET A 175 -12.02 -5.88 -7.86
CA MET A 175 -11.27 -6.09 -6.62
C MET A 175 -12.25 -6.31 -5.46
N ASP A 176 -11.97 -7.32 -4.62
CA ASP A 176 -12.76 -7.66 -3.44
C ASP A 176 -11.87 -8.03 -2.26
N ASN A 177 -12.46 -8.08 -1.06
CA ASN A 177 -11.81 -8.57 0.16
C ASN A 177 -10.40 -8.01 0.37
N MET A 178 -10.27 -6.69 0.42
CA MET A 178 -8.99 -6.02 0.60
C MET A 178 -8.47 -6.18 2.04
N ASP A 179 -7.38 -6.92 2.20
CA ASP A 179 -6.67 -7.06 3.48
C ASP A 179 -5.63 -5.96 3.63
N ILE A 180 -5.69 -5.24 4.74
CA ILE A 180 -4.75 -4.15 5.06
C ILE A 180 -4.03 -4.47 6.35
N GLY A 181 -2.69 -4.47 6.30
CA GLY A 181 -1.81 -4.64 7.45
C GLY A 181 -1.25 -3.31 7.93
N PHE A 182 -1.30 -3.09 9.24
CA PHE A 182 -0.85 -1.85 9.87
C PHE A 182 0.47 -2.02 10.60
N ALA A 183 1.27 -0.96 10.71
CA ALA A 183 2.42 -0.94 11.60
C ALA A 183 1.97 -1.10 13.07
N PRO A 184 2.79 -1.70 13.92
CA PRO A 184 2.53 -1.64 15.34
C PRO A 184 2.55 -0.17 15.77
N VAL A 185 1.49 0.26 16.45
CA VAL A 185 1.51 1.55 17.13
C VAL A 185 2.56 1.44 18.25
N PRO A 186 3.62 2.28 18.26
CA PRO A 186 4.56 2.25 19.38
C PRO A 186 3.79 2.43 20.68
N ALA A 187 3.95 1.48 21.62
CA ALA A 187 3.27 1.60 22.91
C ALA A 187 3.59 2.98 23.52
N PRO A 188 2.59 3.72 24.02
CA PRO A 188 2.79 5.08 24.54
C PRO A 188 3.93 5.19 25.56
N GLY A 189 4.22 4.08 26.27
CA GLY A 189 5.35 3.97 27.20
C GLY A 189 6.73 3.93 26.57
N ALA A 190 6.88 3.48 25.34
CA ALA A 190 8.21 3.37 24.70
C ALA A 190 8.82 4.75 24.41
N VAL A 191 8.02 5.71 23.96
CA VAL A 191 8.45 7.09 23.71
C VAL A 191 8.76 7.79 25.04
N SER A 192 7.94 7.55 26.07
CA SER A 192 8.15 8.10 27.42
C SER A 192 9.42 7.56 28.08
N LEU A 193 9.72 6.27 27.92
CA LEU A 193 10.94 5.64 28.41
C LEU A 193 12.18 6.18 27.69
N LEU A 194 12.11 6.37 26.38
CA LEU A 194 13.20 6.95 25.60
C LEU A 194 13.47 8.41 26.01
N ALA A 195 12.43 9.21 26.19
CA ALA A 195 12.54 10.57 26.68
C ALA A 195 13.11 10.64 28.10
N ALA A 196 12.68 9.76 29.01
CA ALA A 196 13.20 9.64 30.36
C ALA A 196 14.68 9.21 30.37
N ALA A 197 15.07 8.24 29.55
CA ALA A 197 16.45 7.81 29.40
C ALA A 197 17.36 8.93 28.88
N CYS A 198 16.91 9.73 27.90
CA CYS A 198 17.63 10.89 27.41
C CYS A 198 17.81 11.98 28.49
N LEU A 199 16.80 12.22 29.32
CA LEU A 199 16.86 13.17 30.43
C LEU A 199 17.87 12.72 31.52
N VAL A 200 17.89 11.43 31.84
CA VAL A 200 18.84 10.87 32.81
C VAL A 200 20.28 10.93 32.28
N ALA A 201 20.47 10.59 31.00
CA ALA A 201 21.79 10.64 30.35
C ALA A 201 22.35 12.08 30.27
N SER A 202 21.49 13.09 30.06
CA SER A 202 21.89 14.50 30.01
C SER A 202 22.27 15.05 31.37
N ARG A 203 21.67 14.57 32.48
CA ARG A 203 22.04 14.95 33.86
C ARG A 203 23.41 14.41 34.28
N ARG A 204 23.78 13.18 33.84
CA ARG A 204 25.10 12.59 34.17
C ARG A 204 26.28 13.28 33.51
N ARG A 205 26.08 14.07 32.47
CA ARG A 205 27.17 14.83 31.81
C ARG A 205 27.44 16.21 32.42
N ARG A 206 26.66 16.65 33.38
CA ARG A 206 26.79 17.98 34.04
C ARG A 206 27.27 17.90 35.51
N GLY A 207 27.57 16.76 36.01
CA GLY A 207 28.23 16.51 37.30
C GLY A 207 29.62 15.92 37.07
#